data_0604ae527fef4548e4b9586236445652
#
_entry.id   0604ae527fef4548e4b9586236445652
#
_cell.length_a   1.000
_cell.length_b   1.000
_cell.length_c   1.000
_cell.angle_alpha   90.00
_cell.angle_beta   90.00
_cell.angle_gamma   90.00
#
_symmetry.space_group_name_H-M   'P 1'
#
loop_
_entity.id
_entity.type
_entity.pdbx_description
1 polymer ?
#
loop_
_entity_poly.entity_id
_entity_poly.type
_entity_poly.pdbx_seq_one_letter_code
_entity_poly.pdbx_strand_id
1 'polypeptide(L)'
;MRVGPLHGWSERFAALPDGVQIVAEPFVAMSDVRIDPAESGPLAAHLGVALPTTPNTWVQGDTTTVIWLGPDEWLVTSPFTTPEELESGLRAAVGGAGAVVDVSAQRTTLSLRGEHVRDVLATGCSLDLHPRVFGAGSAAQTTLGLAGVVLLALDGTGTHYEVLVRSSFARYLATWLLDAASE
;
A
#
# COMPACT_ATOMS: atom_id res chain seq x y z
N MET A 1 13.55 12.63 13.95
CA MET A 1 13.59 11.66 12.82
C MET A 1 12.68 10.49 13.20
N ARG A 2 11.64 10.24 12.43
CA ARG A 2 10.76 9.07 12.65
C ARG A 2 11.48 7.83 12.12
N VAL A 3 11.65 6.82 12.96
CA VAL A 3 12.36 5.57 12.63
C VAL A 3 11.33 4.46 12.44
N GLY A 4 11.25 3.89 11.24
CA GLY A 4 10.34 2.79 10.95
C GLY A 4 10.83 1.45 11.51
N PRO A 5 9.95 0.42 11.59
CA PRO A 5 10.28 -0.88 12.16
C PRO A 5 11.36 -1.65 11.36
N LEU A 6 11.59 -1.27 10.09
CA LEU A 6 12.59 -1.85 9.20
C LEU A 6 13.84 -0.95 9.02
N HIS A 7 14.05 -0.01 9.95
CA HIS A 7 15.28 0.78 9.95
C HIS A 7 16.50 -0.14 10.07
N GLY A 8 17.48 0.03 9.18
CA GLY A 8 18.69 -0.79 9.14
C GLY A 8 18.55 -2.14 8.40
N TRP A 9 17.42 -2.40 7.71
CA TRP A 9 17.23 -3.62 6.93
C TRP A 9 17.74 -3.54 5.49
N SER A 10 18.16 -2.37 5.03
CA SER A 10 18.63 -2.13 3.65
C SER A 10 19.75 -3.08 3.21
N GLU A 11 20.72 -3.36 4.09
CA GLU A 11 21.82 -4.28 3.80
C GLU A 11 21.33 -5.72 3.60
N ARG A 12 20.34 -6.16 4.39
CA ARG A 12 19.73 -7.49 4.25
C ARG A 12 18.97 -7.63 2.94
N PHE A 13 18.24 -6.59 2.53
CA PHE A 13 17.53 -6.56 1.25
C PHE A 13 18.48 -6.46 0.06
N ALA A 14 19.64 -5.78 0.22
CA ALA A 14 20.65 -5.70 -0.82
C ALA A 14 21.38 -7.03 -1.10
N ALA A 15 21.26 -8.00 -0.20
CA ALA A 15 21.82 -9.35 -0.36
C ALA A 15 20.89 -10.34 -1.07
N LEU A 16 19.71 -9.90 -1.51
CA LEU A 16 18.75 -10.73 -2.24
C LEU A 16 19.33 -11.16 -3.61
N PRO A 17 18.88 -12.31 -4.15
CA PRO A 17 19.30 -12.77 -5.47
C PRO A 17 18.80 -11.84 -6.57
N ASP A 18 19.44 -11.93 -7.74
CA ASP A 18 19.02 -11.23 -8.93
C ASP A 18 17.55 -11.53 -9.26
N GLY A 19 16.83 -10.54 -9.77
CA GLY A 19 15.41 -10.66 -10.08
C GLY A 19 14.44 -10.41 -8.91
N VAL A 20 14.96 -10.15 -7.69
CA VAL A 20 14.16 -9.73 -6.53
C VAL A 20 14.80 -8.52 -5.85
N GLN A 21 14.10 -7.41 -5.83
CA GLN A 21 14.49 -6.21 -5.11
C GLN A 21 13.40 -5.83 -4.12
N ILE A 22 13.78 -5.62 -2.87
CA ILE A 22 12.88 -5.17 -1.81
C ILE A 22 13.42 -3.88 -1.21
N VAL A 23 12.55 -2.88 -1.10
CA VAL A 23 12.86 -1.60 -0.47
C VAL A 23 11.83 -1.32 0.60
N ALA A 24 12.27 -1.11 1.83
CA ALA A 24 11.40 -0.52 2.85
C ALA A 24 11.30 0.98 2.55
N GLU A 25 10.11 1.41 2.15
CA GLU A 25 9.87 2.82 1.85
C GLU A 25 10.09 3.68 3.11
N PRO A 26 10.62 4.89 2.94
CA PRO A 26 10.64 5.84 4.04
C PRO A 26 9.21 6.10 4.52
N PHE A 27 9.09 6.79 5.64
CA PHE A 27 7.80 7.07 6.24
C PHE A 27 6.82 7.68 5.22
N VAL A 28 5.70 6.97 5.00
CA VAL A 28 4.59 7.39 4.12
C VAL A 28 3.44 7.86 5.01
N ALA A 29 2.92 9.07 4.76
CA ALA A 29 1.71 9.55 5.42
C ALA A 29 0.50 8.74 4.93
N MET A 30 -0.38 8.33 5.84
CA MET A 30 -1.57 7.53 5.54
C MET A 30 -2.76 8.00 6.34
N SER A 31 -3.90 8.18 5.68
CA SER A 31 -5.16 8.49 6.33
C SER A 31 -6.24 7.51 5.87
N ASP A 32 -6.99 6.99 6.84
CA ASP A 32 -8.23 6.25 6.59
C ASP A 32 -9.35 7.27 6.40
N VAL A 33 -10.10 7.12 5.31
CA VAL A 33 -11.21 8.01 4.94
C VAL A 33 -12.48 7.20 4.82
N ARG A 34 -13.52 7.63 5.53
CA ARG A 34 -14.87 7.10 5.40
C ARG A 34 -15.82 8.21 4.98
N ILE A 35 -16.49 8.01 3.85
CA ILE A 35 -17.47 8.94 3.28
C ILE A 35 -18.44 8.18 2.37
N ASP A 36 -19.69 8.64 2.29
CA ASP A 36 -20.59 8.14 1.25
C ASP A 36 -20.03 8.48 -0.14
N PRO A 37 -19.88 7.49 -1.05
CA PRO A 37 -19.42 7.73 -2.41
C PRO A 37 -20.18 8.84 -3.14
N ALA A 38 -21.48 9.01 -2.86
CA ALA A 38 -22.31 10.07 -3.46
C ALA A 38 -21.89 11.48 -3.01
N GLU A 39 -21.22 11.62 -1.86
CA GLU A 39 -20.76 12.89 -1.30
C GLU A 39 -19.26 13.12 -1.51
N SER A 40 -18.56 12.22 -2.19
CA SER A 40 -17.10 12.23 -2.37
C SER A 40 -16.56 13.27 -3.36
N GLY A 41 -17.42 14.04 -4.03
CA GLY A 41 -17.01 15.01 -5.06
C GLY A 41 -15.96 16.03 -4.61
N PRO A 42 -16.11 16.74 -3.47
CA PRO A 42 -15.09 17.65 -2.96
C PRO A 42 -13.76 16.96 -2.64
N LEU A 43 -13.81 15.75 -2.11
CA LEU A 43 -12.62 14.95 -1.83
C LEU A 43 -11.91 14.53 -3.12
N ALA A 44 -12.63 14.10 -4.14
CA ALA A 44 -12.08 13.78 -5.45
C ALA A 44 -11.41 14.99 -6.11
N ALA A 45 -12.02 16.18 -6.00
CA ALA A 45 -11.42 17.42 -6.49
C ALA A 45 -10.13 17.79 -5.74
N HIS A 46 -10.08 17.55 -4.42
CA HIS A 46 -8.87 17.80 -3.62
C HIS A 46 -7.73 16.83 -3.98
N LEU A 47 -8.05 15.58 -4.27
CA LEU A 47 -7.07 14.54 -4.62
C LEU A 47 -6.63 14.58 -6.08
N GLY A 48 -7.31 15.34 -6.95
CA GLY A 48 -7.08 15.35 -8.38
C GLY A 48 -7.51 14.07 -9.11
N VAL A 49 -8.22 13.16 -8.41
CA VAL A 49 -8.67 11.88 -8.97
C VAL A 49 -9.97 11.42 -8.30
N ALA A 50 -10.85 10.78 -9.07
CA ALA A 50 -12.04 10.16 -8.51
C ALA A 50 -11.68 8.97 -7.61
N LEU A 51 -12.39 8.82 -6.50
CA LEU A 51 -12.21 7.66 -5.63
C LEU A 51 -12.60 6.38 -6.37
N PRO A 52 -11.80 5.31 -6.27
CA PRO A 52 -12.16 4.04 -6.88
C PRO A 52 -13.39 3.45 -6.18
N THR A 53 -14.42 3.11 -6.96
CA THR A 53 -15.67 2.49 -6.47
C THR A 53 -15.76 0.99 -6.84
N THR A 54 -14.89 0.55 -7.74
CA THR A 54 -14.73 -0.88 -8.04
C THR A 54 -13.97 -1.54 -6.89
N PRO A 55 -14.49 -2.63 -6.30
CA PRO A 55 -13.77 -3.35 -5.25
C PRO A 55 -12.38 -3.80 -5.68
N ASN A 56 -11.45 -3.78 -4.73
CA ASN A 56 -10.07 -4.25 -4.93
C ASN A 56 -9.30 -3.49 -6.01
N THR A 57 -9.50 -2.18 -6.08
CA THR A 57 -8.75 -1.29 -6.97
C THR A 57 -8.08 -0.16 -6.22
N TRP A 58 -7.08 0.43 -6.86
CA TRP A 58 -6.45 1.67 -6.43
C TRP A 58 -6.25 2.60 -7.60
N VAL A 59 -6.12 3.89 -7.32
CA VAL A 59 -5.85 4.93 -8.32
C VAL A 59 -4.76 5.88 -7.83
N GLN A 60 -4.04 6.47 -8.78
CA GLN A 60 -3.02 7.48 -8.53
C GLN A 60 -3.62 8.87 -8.73
N GLY A 61 -3.58 9.69 -7.67
CA GLY A 61 -3.78 11.14 -7.74
C GLY A 61 -2.46 11.87 -8.01
N ASP A 62 -2.46 13.20 -7.88
CA ASP A 62 -1.30 14.05 -8.18
C ASP A 62 -0.10 13.71 -7.27
N THR A 63 -0.33 13.59 -5.97
CA THR A 63 0.70 13.30 -4.95
C THR A 63 0.28 12.20 -3.99
N THR A 64 -0.84 11.53 -4.28
CA THR A 64 -1.48 10.56 -3.39
C THR A 64 -1.82 9.28 -4.13
N THR A 65 -1.86 8.18 -3.41
CA THR A 65 -2.46 6.92 -3.85
C THR A 65 -3.74 6.69 -3.07
N VAL A 66 -4.83 6.40 -3.75
CA VAL A 66 -6.15 6.13 -3.15
C VAL A 66 -6.50 4.67 -3.35
N ILE A 67 -6.64 3.93 -2.25
CA ILE A 67 -6.82 2.50 -2.24
C ILE A 67 -8.22 2.18 -1.70
N TRP A 68 -9.01 1.42 -2.44
CA TRP A 68 -10.31 0.95 -2.00
C TRP A 68 -10.14 -0.08 -0.87
N LEU A 69 -10.75 0.15 0.28
CA LEU A 69 -10.80 -0.79 1.41
C LEU A 69 -12.20 -1.35 1.65
N GLY A 70 -13.23 -0.60 1.25
CA GLY A 70 -14.63 -0.95 1.45
C GLY A 70 -15.56 -0.04 0.63
N PRO A 71 -16.87 -0.31 0.63
CA PRO A 71 -17.83 0.47 -0.16
C PRO A 71 -17.86 1.96 0.18
N ASP A 72 -17.50 2.31 1.40
CA ASP A 72 -17.47 3.67 1.96
C ASP A 72 -16.10 4.00 2.61
N GLU A 73 -15.06 3.21 2.33
CA GLU A 73 -13.76 3.29 3.02
C GLU A 73 -12.59 3.25 2.05
N TRP A 74 -11.67 4.19 2.19
CA TRP A 74 -10.45 4.31 1.40
C TRP A 74 -9.24 4.59 2.28
N LEU A 75 -8.10 4.01 1.93
CA LEU A 75 -6.80 4.43 2.44
C LEU A 75 -6.17 5.41 1.45
N VAL A 76 -5.88 6.61 1.91
CA VAL A 76 -5.15 7.62 1.15
C VAL A 76 -3.72 7.67 1.67
N THR A 77 -2.74 7.49 0.79
CA THR A 77 -1.32 7.52 1.15
C THR A 77 -0.57 8.59 0.37
N SER A 78 0.47 9.18 0.97
CA SER A 78 1.36 10.12 0.30
C SER A 78 2.79 10.05 0.88
N PRO A 79 3.81 9.90 0.04
CA PRO A 79 5.21 10.02 0.45
C PRO A 79 5.70 11.48 0.47
N PHE A 80 4.88 12.46 0.04
CA PHE A 80 5.28 13.83 -0.22
C PHE A 80 4.82 14.84 0.83
N THR A 81 4.04 14.42 1.81
CA THR A 81 3.46 15.28 2.83
C THR A 81 3.61 14.70 4.22
N THR A 82 3.39 15.51 5.24
CA THR A 82 3.34 15.02 6.63
C THR A 82 1.95 14.42 6.93
N PRO A 83 1.82 13.55 7.94
CA PRO A 83 0.53 13.02 8.37
C PRO A 83 -0.47 14.12 8.73
N GLU A 84 0.02 15.14 9.43
CA GLU A 84 -0.79 16.27 9.88
C GLU A 84 -1.35 17.08 8.71
N GLU A 85 -0.54 17.30 7.66
CA GLU A 85 -0.95 17.99 6.43
C GLU A 85 -1.93 17.15 5.62
N LEU A 86 -1.64 15.84 5.45
CA LEU A 86 -2.52 14.92 4.75
C LEU A 86 -3.89 14.86 5.44
N GLU A 87 -3.92 14.57 6.74
CA GLU A 87 -5.17 14.47 7.50
C GLU A 87 -5.97 15.78 7.45
N SER A 88 -5.32 16.93 7.66
CA SER A 88 -6.01 18.21 7.69
C SER A 88 -6.60 18.59 6.32
N GLY A 89 -5.86 18.34 5.24
CA GLY A 89 -6.33 18.57 3.87
C GLY A 89 -7.54 17.70 3.51
N LEU A 90 -7.44 16.39 3.80
CA LEU A 90 -8.53 15.44 3.57
C LEU A 90 -9.76 15.77 4.45
N ARG A 91 -9.55 16.11 5.72
CA ARG A 91 -10.64 16.50 6.64
C ARG A 91 -11.36 17.76 6.19
N ALA A 92 -10.63 18.74 5.67
CA ALA A 92 -11.23 19.95 5.11
C ALA A 92 -12.05 19.64 3.86
N ALA A 93 -11.59 18.74 2.99
CA ALA A 93 -12.31 18.33 1.78
C ALA A 93 -13.54 17.47 2.08
N VAL A 94 -13.48 16.57 3.06
CA VAL A 94 -14.61 15.73 3.50
C VAL A 94 -15.67 16.57 4.23
N GLY A 95 -15.25 17.62 4.97
CA GLY A 95 -16.16 18.45 5.76
C GLY A 95 -16.92 17.63 6.80
N GLY A 96 -18.24 17.83 6.87
CA GLY A 96 -19.14 17.09 7.77
C GLY A 96 -19.70 15.79 7.17
N ALA A 97 -19.36 15.45 5.93
CA ALA A 97 -19.94 14.32 5.20
C ALA A 97 -19.31 12.95 5.55
N GLY A 98 -18.17 12.98 6.27
CA GLY A 98 -17.46 11.73 6.58
C GLY A 98 -16.44 11.89 7.69
N ALA A 99 -15.54 10.91 7.81
CA ALA A 99 -14.47 10.87 8.80
C ALA A 99 -13.11 10.67 8.14
N VAL A 100 -12.08 11.27 8.72
CA VAL A 100 -10.68 11.10 8.34
C VAL A 100 -9.86 10.86 9.59
N VAL A 101 -9.01 9.84 9.57
CA VAL A 101 -8.17 9.45 10.70
C VAL A 101 -6.74 9.21 10.22
N ASP A 102 -5.75 9.84 10.85
CA ASP A 102 -4.34 9.52 10.63
C ASP A 102 -4.04 8.08 11.09
N VAL A 103 -3.53 7.27 10.16
CA VAL A 103 -3.10 5.89 10.40
C VAL A 103 -1.64 5.67 9.96
N SER A 104 -0.86 6.71 9.78
CA SER A 104 0.51 6.66 9.25
C SER A 104 1.46 5.77 10.07
N ALA A 105 1.28 5.72 11.39
CA ALA A 105 2.09 4.86 12.25
C ALA A 105 1.64 3.38 12.25
N GLN A 106 0.47 3.08 11.69
CA GLN A 106 -0.11 1.74 11.74
C GLN A 106 0.56 0.78 10.77
N ARG A 107 1.04 1.28 9.63
CA ARG A 107 1.56 0.45 8.53
C ARG A 107 2.97 0.86 8.13
N THR A 108 3.67 -0.09 7.53
CA THR A 108 4.97 0.09 6.87
C THR A 108 4.82 -0.37 5.44
N THR A 109 5.38 0.40 4.51
CA THR A 109 5.32 0.12 3.08
C THR A 109 6.61 -0.55 2.62
N LEU A 110 6.46 -1.62 1.84
CA LEU A 110 7.54 -2.31 1.15
C LEU A 110 7.25 -2.25 -0.36
N SER A 111 8.21 -1.77 -1.14
CA SER A 111 8.21 -1.85 -2.60
C SER A 111 8.99 -3.10 -3.02
N LEU A 112 8.37 -3.93 -3.86
CA LEU A 112 8.94 -5.18 -4.37
C LEU A 112 9.02 -5.09 -5.89
N ARG A 113 10.24 -5.29 -6.45
CA ARG A 113 10.49 -5.20 -7.89
C ARG A 113 11.34 -6.37 -8.37
N GLY A 114 11.09 -6.82 -9.61
CA GLY A 114 11.89 -7.83 -10.29
C GLY A 114 11.05 -8.95 -10.90
N GLU A 115 11.65 -9.69 -11.79
CA GLU A 115 10.98 -10.74 -12.58
C GLU A 115 10.50 -11.93 -11.74
N HIS A 116 11.15 -12.19 -10.59
CA HIS A 116 10.81 -13.28 -9.69
C HIS A 116 9.93 -12.87 -8.50
N VAL A 117 9.60 -11.58 -8.37
CA VAL A 117 8.80 -11.08 -7.21
C VAL A 117 7.43 -11.75 -7.12
N ARG A 118 6.76 -11.98 -8.25
CA ARG A 118 5.46 -12.66 -8.25
C ARG A 118 5.57 -14.10 -7.71
N ASP A 119 6.64 -14.81 -8.07
CA ASP A 119 6.85 -16.19 -7.62
C ASP A 119 7.12 -16.22 -6.12
N VAL A 120 7.94 -15.30 -5.61
CA VAL A 120 8.15 -15.11 -4.16
C VAL A 120 6.83 -14.84 -3.43
N LEU A 121 6.02 -13.90 -3.92
CA LEU A 121 4.72 -13.60 -3.31
C LEU A 121 3.77 -14.81 -3.35
N ALA A 122 3.77 -15.58 -4.43
CA ALA A 122 2.90 -16.74 -4.61
C ALA A 122 3.19 -17.88 -3.60
N THR A 123 4.38 -17.92 -2.99
CA THR A 123 4.71 -18.93 -1.96
C THR A 123 3.88 -18.78 -0.69
N GLY A 124 3.33 -17.58 -0.42
CA GLY A 124 2.53 -17.35 0.79
C GLY A 124 1.29 -16.49 0.59
N CYS A 125 0.90 -16.19 -0.65
CA CYS A 125 -0.32 -15.48 -1.00
C CYS A 125 -1.33 -16.44 -1.61
N SER A 126 -2.56 -16.42 -1.12
CA SER A 126 -3.65 -17.26 -1.65
C SER A 126 -4.34 -16.68 -2.90
N LEU A 127 -4.00 -15.44 -3.28
CA LEU A 127 -4.55 -14.79 -4.48
C LEU A 127 -3.87 -15.30 -5.74
N ASP A 128 -4.63 -15.34 -6.84
CA ASP A 128 -4.05 -15.47 -8.16
C ASP A 128 -3.39 -14.13 -8.57
N LEU A 129 -2.06 -14.07 -8.50
CA LEU A 129 -1.26 -12.90 -8.82
C LEU A 129 -0.92 -12.81 -10.33
N HIS A 130 -1.52 -13.66 -11.16
CA HIS A 130 -1.31 -13.57 -12.61
C HIS A 130 -1.79 -12.19 -13.12
N PRO A 131 -1.02 -11.46 -13.96
CA PRO A 131 -1.34 -10.10 -14.39
C PRO A 131 -2.69 -9.92 -15.10
N ARG A 132 -3.27 -11.01 -15.64
CA ARG A 132 -4.64 -11.01 -16.22
C ARG A 132 -5.74 -10.89 -15.16
N VAL A 133 -5.45 -11.25 -13.90
CA VAL A 133 -6.39 -11.26 -12.77
C VAL A 133 -6.04 -10.16 -11.79
N PHE A 134 -4.74 -9.99 -11.49
CA PHE A 134 -4.22 -9.02 -10.54
C PHE A 134 -3.14 -8.17 -11.23
N GLY A 135 -3.57 -7.30 -12.15
CA GLY A 135 -2.72 -6.39 -12.94
C GLY A 135 -2.69 -4.98 -12.36
N ALA A 136 -2.09 -4.05 -13.09
CA ALA A 136 -1.97 -2.64 -12.72
C ALA A 136 -3.33 -2.05 -12.27
N GLY A 137 -3.33 -1.34 -11.15
CA GLY A 137 -4.55 -0.78 -10.54
C GLY A 137 -5.31 -1.75 -9.64
N SER A 138 -4.88 -3.03 -9.54
CA SER A 138 -5.46 -3.97 -8.57
C SER A 138 -4.88 -3.74 -7.18
N ALA A 139 -5.75 -3.83 -6.17
CA ALA A 139 -5.37 -3.84 -4.75
C ALA A 139 -6.16 -4.94 -4.03
N ALA A 140 -5.60 -5.52 -2.98
CA ALA A 140 -6.35 -6.49 -2.16
C ALA A 140 -5.89 -6.48 -0.71
N GLN A 141 -6.85 -6.57 0.19
CA GLN A 141 -6.58 -6.95 1.58
C GLN A 141 -6.46 -8.47 1.62
N THR A 142 -5.27 -8.97 1.94
CA THR A 142 -4.94 -10.40 1.91
C THR A 142 -3.93 -10.75 2.99
N THR A 143 -3.39 -11.96 2.94
CA THR A 143 -2.27 -12.39 3.79
C THR A 143 -1.05 -12.75 2.94
N LEU A 144 0.13 -12.43 3.47
CA LEU A 144 1.41 -12.96 3.01
C LEU A 144 2.03 -13.74 4.19
N GLY A 145 2.15 -15.06 4.03
CA GLY A 145 2.39 -15.92 5.18
C GLY A 145 1.29 -15.72 6.24
N LEU A 146 1.68 -15.31 7.45
CA LEU A 146 0.75 -15.01 8.57
C LEU A 146 0.44 -13.51 8.73
N ALA A 147 1.03 -12.64 7.91
CA ALA A 147 0.83 -11.20 8.01
C ALA A 147 -0.35 -10.73 7.16
N GLY A 148 -1.32 -10.07 7.77
CA GLY A 148 -2.35 -9.33 7.03
C GLY A 148 -1.74 -8.09 6.35
N VAL A 149 -1.99 -7.94 5.06
CA VAL A 149 -1.43 -6.87 4.23
C VAL A 149 -2.48 -6.23 3.33
N VAL A 150 -2.17 -5.04 2.83
CA VAL A 150 -2.76 -4.52 1.59
C VAL A 150 -1.70 -4.67 0.50
N LEU A 151 -2.03 -5.42 -0.55
CA LEU A 151 -1.15 -5.68 -1.68
C LEU A 151 -1.66 -4.90 -2.89
N LEU A 152 -0.77 -4.14 -3.56
CA LEU A 152 -1.05 -3.40 -4.78
C LEU A 152 -0.20 -3.95 -5.92
N ALA A 153 -0.81 -4.12 -7.10
CA ALA A 153 -0.08 -4.34 -8.35
C ALA A 153 0.15 -2.99 -9.02
N LEU A 154 1.41 -2.62 -9.22
CA LEU A 154 1.80 -1.31 -9.76
C LEU A 154 2.06 -1.35 -11.27
N ASP A 155 2.19 -2.55 -11.85
CA ASP A 155 2.38 -2.75 -13.29
C ASP A 155 1.47 -3.84 -13.87
N GLY A 156 1.45 -3.94 -15.20
CA GLY A 156 0.68 -4.95 -15.91
C GLY A 156 1.49 -6.22 -16.24
N THR A 157 2.73 -6.34 -15.75
CA THR A 157 3.63 -7.47 -16.02
C THR A 157 3.79 -8.41 -14.84
N GLY A 158 3.39 -7.97 -13.64
CA GLY A 158 3.54 -8.72 -12.40
C GLY A 158 4.98 -8.71 -11.86
N THR A 159 5.68 -7.60 -12.12
CA THR A 159 7.07 -7.41 -11.69
C THR A 159 7.23 -6.26 -10.70
N HIS A 160 6.15 -5.54 -10.38
CA HIS A 160 6.19 -4.45 -9.43
C HIS A 160 4.95 -4.45 -8.53
N TYR A 161 5.18 -4.63 -7.24
CA TYR A 161 4.15 -4.63 -6.20
C TYR A 161 4.50 -3.70 -5.05
N GLU A 162 3.48 -3.22 -4.36
CA GLU A 162 3.61 -2.52 -3.09
C GLU A 162 2.85 -3.29 -2.01
N VAL A 163 3.46 -3.44 -0.85
CA VAL A 163 2.88 -4.17 0.29
C VAL A 163 2.83 -3.25 1.49
N LEU A 164 1.62 -2.99 1.99
CA LEU A 164 1.40 -2.26 3.21
C LEU A 164 1.10 -3.25 4.33
N VAL A 165 2.03 -3.43 5.24
CA VAL A 165 1.92 -4.35 6.38
C VAL A 165 1.78 -3.59 7.69
N ARG A 166 1.05 -4.12 8.66
CA ARG A 166 1.02 -3.53 10.00
C ARG A 166 2.43 -3.45 10.58
N SER A 167 2.79 -2.31 11.18
CA SER A 167 4.14 -2.04 11.71
C SER A 167 4.61 -3.12 12.68
N SER A 168 3.69 -3.72 13.47
CA SER A 168 4.00 -4.84 14.38
C SER A 168 4.39 -6.14 13.67
N PHE A 169 3.98 -6.34 12.42
CA PHE A 169 4.30 -7.50 11.59
C PHE A 169 5.40 -7.24 10.56
N ALA A 170 5.89 -6.00 10.46
CA ALA A 170 6.86 -5.62 9.43
C ALA A 170 8.13 -6.47 9.46
N ARG A 171 8.70 -6.74 10.64
CA ARG A 171 9.90 -7.58 10.77
C ARG A 171 9.65 -9.04 10.44
N TYR A 172 8.47 -9.57 10.83
CA TYR A 172 8.06 -10.92 10.46
C TYR A 172 7.99 -11.04 8.93
N LEU A 173 7.25 -10.13 8.28
CA LEU A 173 7.10 -10.15 6.83
C LEU A 173 8.43 -9.98 6.10
N ALA A 174 9.28 -9.07 6.56
CA ALA A 174 10.61 -8.86 5.98
C ALA A 174 11.50 -10.11 6.08
N THR A 175 11.47 -10.83 7.22
CA THR A 175 12.20 -12.10 7.37
C THR A 175 11.62 -13.15 6.43
N TRP A 176 10.30 -13.30 6.38
CA TRP A 176 9.63 -14.25 5.52
C TRP A 176 9.94 -14.00 4.02
N LEU A 177 9.94 -12.73 3.59
CA LEU A 177 10.30 -12.36 2.20
C LEU A 177 11.76 -12.71 1.86
N LEU A 178 12.69 -12.51 2.81
CA LEU A 178 14.09 -12.91 2.62
C LEU A 178 14.24 -14.43 2.47
N ASP A 179 13.54 -15.21 3.28
CA ASP A 179 13.57 -16.67 3.23
C ASP A 179 12.96 -17.16 1.91
N ALA A 180 11.76 -16.67 1.55
CA ALA A 180 11.06 -17.04 0.33
C ALA A 180 11.80 -16.66 -0.97
N ALA A 181 12.60 -15.60 -0.94
CA ALA A 181 13.42 -15.19 -2.09
C ALA A 181 14.75 -15.93 -2.20
N SER A 182 15.10 -16.74 -1.19
CA SER A 182 16.36 -17.52 -1.15
C SER A 182 16.16 -18.99 -1.58
N GLU A 183 14.90 -19.43 -1.74
CA GLU A 183 14.53 -20.77 -2.21
C GLU A 183 14.49 -20.83 -3.74
#